data_be32cd91415e927e4bf4a596ddcd2163
#
_entry.id   be32cd91415e927e4bf4a596ddcd2163
#
_cell.length_a   1.000
_cell.length_b   1.000
_cell.length_c   1.000
_cell.angle_alpha   90.00
_cell.angle_beta   90.00
_cell.angle_gamma   90.00
#
_symmetry.space_group_name_H-M   'P 1'
#
loop_
_entity.id
_entity.type
_entity.pdbx_description
1 polymer ?
#
loop_
_entity_poly.entity_id
_entity_poly.type
_entity_poly.pdbx_seq_one_letter_code
_entity_poly.pdbx_strand_id
1 'polypeptide(L)'
;MKKSILAVAVAAILISCGPKPAAISLFNGKDLNGWTAVLEDSTLHPSTEFTVEDGAISLSGKFGYIRTEIPYADYRLNAEWRWPDSATNSGIFLHIQRDGIWPNCYECQLWNGKAGDLIHSSGTESAELRADSTLIILPKLEPSTEKPVGEWNTAEIVCSDSTITVHVNGRLQNRLTGLSNRQGFIG
;
A
#
# COMPACT_ATOMS: atom_id res chain seq x y z
N MET A 1 10.95 -19.27 13.09
CA MET A 1 10.81 -17.93 12.49
C MET A 1 9.35 -17.56 12.64
N LYS A 2 9.06 -16.43 13.30
CA LYS A 2 7.66 -16.01 13.52
C LYS A 2 7.21 -15.23 12.29
N LYS A 3 6.06 -15.61 11.73
CA LYS A 3 5.47 -14.96 10.55
C LYS A 3 4.86 -13.61 10.95
N SER A 4 5.08 -12.58 10.16
CA SER A 4 4.34 -11.31 10.29
C SER A 4 3.03 -11.44 9.53
N ILE A 5 1.90 -11.16 10.17
CA ILE A 5 0.58 -11.22 9.54
C ILE A 5 0.20 -9.80 9.14
N LEU A 6 0.12 -9.52 7.85
CA LEU A 6 -0.49 -8.33 7.30
C LEU A 6 -1.88 -8.70 6.80
N ALA A 7 -2.92 -8.28 7.51
CA ALA A 7 -4.27 -8.38 6.97
C ALA A 7 -4.56 -7.10 6.18
N VAL A 8 -4.84 -7.25 4.93
CA VAL A 8 -5.30 -6.17 4.08
C VAL A 8 -6.77 -6.43 3.76
N ALA A 9 -7.67 -5.79 4.51
CA ALA A 9 -9.03 -5.61 4.04
C ALA A 9 -9.03 -4.38 3.14
N VAL A 10 -9.03 -4.59 1.83
CA VAL A 10 -8.92 -3.50 0.86
C VAL A 10 -10.29 -3.26 0.24
N ALA A 11 -10.91 -2.15 0.58
CA ALA A 11 -12.11 -1.65 -0.09
C ALA A 11 -11.78 -0.38 -0.88
N ALA A 12 -11.88 -0.41 -2.20
CA ALA A 12 -11.75 0.77 -3.04
C ALA A 12 -13.13 1.39 -3.28
N ILE A 13 -13.27 2.68 -3.03
CA ILE A 13 -14.47 3.48 -3.36
C ILE A 13 -14.10 4.43 -4.50
N LEU A 14 -14.75 4.28 -5.64
CA LEU A 14 -14.59 5.20 -6.77
C LEU A 14 -15.31 6.52 -6.47
N ILE A 15 -14.63 7.65 -6.61
CA ILE A 15 -15.22 8.97 -6.42
C ILE A 15 -15.83 9.41 -7.77
N SER A 16 -17.15 9.37 -7.87
CA SER A 16 -17.91 9.92 -9.01
C SER A 16 -18.95 10.91 -8.47
N CYS A 17 -19.26 11.99 -9.21
CA CYS A 17 -20.37 12.90 -8.94
C CYS A 17 -21.74 12.29 -9.27
N GLY A 18 -21.91 10.99 -9.07
CA GLY A 18 -23.12 10.18 -9.20
C GLY A 18 -23.51 9.55 -7.86
N PRO A 19 -24.50 8.64 -7.82
CA PRO A 19 -24.77 7.85 -6.64
C PRO A 19 -23.48 7.18 -6.21
N LYS A 20 -23.16 7.23 -4.89
CA LYS A 20 -21.88 6.70 -4.35
C LYS A 20 -21.61 5.32 -4.95
N PRO A 21 -20.51 5.10 -5.67
CA PRO A 21 -20.20 3.78 -6.19
C PRO A 21 -20.10 2.79 -5.03
N ALA A 22 -20.59 1.56 -5.24
CA ALA A 22 -20.49 0.52 -4.23
C ALA A 22 -19.00 0.24 -3.97
N ALA A 23 -18.64 0.09 -2.70
CA ALA A 23 -17.30 -0.36 -2.33
C ALA A 23 -17.08 -1.78 -2.89
N ILE A 24 -15.93 -2.00 -3.51
CA ILE A 24 -15.48 -3.32 -3.94
C ILE A 24 -14.43 -3.84 -2.96
N SER A 25 -14.50 -5.11 -2.60
CA SER A 25 -13.44 -5.75 -1.83
C SER A 25 -12.37 -6.24 -2.79
N LEU A 26 -11.13 -5.75 -2.64
CA LEU A 26 -10.00 -6.23 -3.41
C LEU A 26 -9.50 -7.59 -2.91
N PHE A 27 -9.76 -7.91 -1.65
CA PHE A 27 -9.44 -9.19 -1.03
C PHE A 27 -10.73 -9.85 -0.52
N ASN A 28 -10.94 -11.12 -0.86
CA ASN A 28 -12.16 -11.86 -0.55
C ASN A 28 -12.14 -12.55 0.82
N GLY A 29 -11.03 -12.45 1.57
CA GLY A 29 -10.85 -13.10 2.88
C GLY A 29 -10.56 -14.60 2.83
N LYS A 30 -10.41 -15.21 1.65
CA LYS A 30 -10.26 -16.66 1.48
C LYS A 30 -9.03 -17.08 0.70
N ASP A 31 -8.73 -16.39 -0.37
CA ASP A 31 -7.63 -16.69 -1.28
C ASP A 31 -7.12 -15.42 -1.96
N LEU A 32 -6.07 -15.57 -2.75
CA LEU A 32 -5.43 -14.48 -3.49
C LEU A 32 -5.90 -14.40 -4.95
N ASN A 33 -7.10 -14.86 -5.27
CA ASN A 33 -7.68 -14.67 -6.59
C ASN A 33 -7.80 -13.16 -6.89
N GLY A 34 -7.35 -12.72 -8.05
CA GLY A 34 -7.27 -11.30 -8.43
C GLY A 34 -5.97 -10.61 -8.03
N TRP A 35 -5.02 -11.38 -7.48
CA TRP A 35 -3.70 -10.90 -7.12
C TRP A 35 -2.58 -11.65 -7.83
N THR A 36 -1.57 -10.92 -8.27
CA THR A 36 -0.32 -11.45 -8.84
C THR A 36 0.81 -11.24 -7.86
N ALA A 37 1.59 -12.27 -7.58
CA ALA A 37 2.78 -12.18 -6.74
C ALA A 37 4.04 -11.88 -7.56
N VAL A 38 4.90 -11.06 -6.99
CA VAL A 38 6.25 -10.76 -7.49
C VAL A 38 7.23 -11.01 -6.36
N LEU A 39 8.16 -11.93 -6.54
CA LEU A 39 9.18 -12.31 -5.56
C LEU A 39 10.57 -12.03 -6.12
N GLU A 40 11.49 -11.58 -5.27
CA GLU A 40 12.91 -11.42 -5.64
C GLU A 40 13.54 -12.78 -5.92
N ASP A 41 13.31 -13.73 -5.03
CA ASP A 41 13.79 -15.11 -5.19
C ASP A 41 12.77 -15.92 -5.98
N SER A 42 13.07 -16.14 -7.28
CA SER A 42 12.23 -16.90 -8.19
C SER A 42 12.16 -18.41 -7.86
N THR A 43 12.93 -18.90 -6.90
CA THR A 43 12.86 -20.29 -6.43
C THR A 43 11.77 -20.49 -5.38
N LEU A 44 11.27 -19.40 -4.78
CA LEU A 44 10.19 -19.44 -3.80
C LEU A 44 8.84 -19.55 -4.51
N HIS A 45 7.92 -20.30 -3.89
CA HIS A 45 6.56 -20.38 -4.40
C HIS A 45 5.67 -19.30 -3.75
N PRO A 46 4.91 -18.51 -4.53
CA PRO A 46 4.08 -17.44 -3.97
C PRO A 46 3.16 -17.88 -2.82
N SER A 47 2.58 -19.08 -2.89
CA SER A 47 1.66 -19.59 -1.87
C SER A 47 2.34 -19.96 -0.53
N THR A 48 3.67 -19.97 -0.47
CA THR A 48 4.40 -20.13 0.79
C THR A 48 4.76 -18.80 1.42
N GLU A 49 4.85 -17.75 0.60
CA GLU A 49 5.26 -16.41 1.04
C GLU A 49 4.08 -15.49 1.34
N PHE A 50 2.97 -15.72 0.63
CA PHE A 50 1.71 -15.01 0.81
C PHE A 50 0.61 -16.04 1.09
N THR A 51 0.19 -16.13 2.35
CA THR A 51 -0.86 -17.06 2.77
C THR A 51 -2.10 -16.30 3.25
N VAL A 52 -3.23 -17.00 3.37
CA VAL A 52 -4.44 -16.44 3.98
C VAL A 52 -4.69 -17.16 5.30
N GLU A 53 -4.69 -16.40 6.39
CA GLU A 53 -4.88 -16.91 7.75
C GLU A 53 -5.91 -16.02 8.47
N ASP A 54 -6.95 -16.63 9.01
CA ASP A 54 -8.04 -15.94 9.75
C ASP A 54 -8.68 -14.77 8.96
N GLY A 55 -8.83 -14.93 7.64
CA GLY A 55 -9.40 -13.90 6.78
C GLY A 55 -8.46 -12.74 6.47
N ALA A 56 -7.19 -12.89 6.75
CA ALA A 56 -6.14 -11.91 6.52
C ALA A 56 -5.03 -12.47 5.64
N ILE A 57 -4.37 -11.59 4.85
CA ILE A 57 -3.17 -11.96 4.10
C ILE A 57 -1.98 -11.95 5.06
N SER A 58 -1.28 -13.08 5.15
CA SER A 58 -0.08 -13.26 5.96
C SER A 58 1.16 -13.24 5.06
N LEU A 59 2.15 -12.42 5.42
CA LEU A 59 3.40 -12.26 4.69
C LEU A 59 4.53 -12.95 5.45
N SER A 60 5.34 -13.77 4.76
CA SER A 60 6.50 -14.46 5.35
C SER A 60 7.65 -13.51 5.72
N GLY A 61 7.66 -12.29 5.15
CA GLY A 61 8.75 -11.34 5.27
C GLY A 61 9.88 -11.53 4.24
N LYS A 62 9.68 -12.39 3.24
CA LYS A 62 10.56 -12.45 2.08
C LYS A 62 10.34 -11.25 1.19
N PHE A 63 11.41 -10.85 0.48
CA PHE A 63 11.36 -9.67 -0.37
C PHE A 63 10.49 -9.91 -1.61
N GLY A 64 9.46 -9.11 -1.73
CA GLY A 64 8.45 -9.24 -2.78
C GLY A 64 7.14 -8.56 -2.39
N TYR A 65 6.16 -8.65 -3.25
CA TYR A 65 4.83 -8.10 -3.03
C TYR A 65 3.77 -8.88 -3.81
N ILE A 66 2.52 -8.64 -3.47
CA ILE A 66 1.38 -8.98 -4.31
C ILE A 66 0.80 -7.70 -4.88
N ARG A 67 0.23 -7.76 -6.08
CA ARG A 67 -0.51 -6.64 -6.67
C ARG A 67 -1.82 -7.11 -7.27
N THR A 68 -2.77 -6.18 -7.42
CA THR A 68 -4.02 -6.43 -8.13
C THR A 68 -3.75 -6.80 -9.58
N GLU A 69 -4.62 -7.61 -10.19
CA GLU A 69 -4.54 -7.98 -11.61
C GLU A 69 -5.06 -6.88 -12.55
N ILE A 70 -5.89 -5.99 -12.03
CA ILE A 70 -6.43 -4.83 -12.77
C ILE A 70 -5.90 -3.53 -12.20
N PRO A 71 -5.62 -2.52 -13.04
CA PRO A 71 -5.19 -1.20 -12.60
C PRO A 71 -6.39 -0.35 -12.14
N TYR A 72 -6.11 0.61 -11.28
CA TYR A 72 -7.05 1.60 -10.76
C TYR A 72 -6.50 3.01 -10.95
N ALA A 73 -7.41 3.98 -11.12
CA ALA A 73 -7.08 5.40 -11.24
C ALA A 73 -7.58 6.16 -10.00
N ASP A 74 -8.75 6.78 -10.07
CA ASP A 74 -9.33 7.52 -8.96
C ASP A 74 -10.03 6.57 -8.00
N TYR A 75 -9.51 6.46 -6.77
CA TYR A 75 -10.05 5.55 -5.76
C TYR A 75 -9.79 6.04 -4.34
N ARG A 76 -10.58 5.50 -3.41
CA ARG A 76 -10.31 5.51 -1.99
C ARG A 76 -10.01 4.08 -1.57
N LEU A 77 -8.79 3.85 -1.12
CA LEU A 77 -8.32 2.58 -0.60
C LEU A 77 -8.41 2.58 0.92
N ASN A 78 -9.00 1.53 1.51
CA ASN A 78 -8.91 1.27 2.93
C ASN A 78 -8.15 -0.05 3.12
N ALA A 79 -7.10 0.01 3.90
CA ALA A 79 -6.27 -1.14 4.24
C ALA A 79 -6.09 -1.20 5.76
N GLU A 80 -6.06 -2.41 6.30
CA GLU A 80 -5.75 -2.63 7.71
C GLU A 80 -4.51 -3.51 7.80
N TRP A 81 -3.63 -3.20 8.77
CA TRP A 81 -2.44 -4.03 9.03
C TRP A 81 -2.15 -4.11 10.52
N ARG A 82 -1.43 -5.16 10.90
CA ARG A 82 -0.87 -5.30 12.24
C ARG A 82 0.47 -6.02 12.20
N TRP A 83 1.27 -5.76 13.21
CA TRP A 83 2.48 -6.50 13.52
C TRP A 83 2.17 -7.46 14.65
N PRO A 84 2.08 -8.78 14.43
CA PRO A 84 1.58 -9.68 15.48
C PRO A 84 2.53 -9.82 16.67
N ASP A 85 3.84 -9.92 16.42
CA ASP A 85 4.85 -10.19 17.44
C ASP A 85 5.94 -9.11 17.52
N SER A 86 6.35 -8.58 16.39
CA SER A 86 7.40 -7.55 16.28
C SER A 86 7.16 -6.70 15.06
N ALA A 87 7.31 -5.41 15.24
CA ALA A 87 7.19 -4.46 14.14
C ALA A 87 8.41 -4.53 13.23
N THR A 88 8.16 -4.49 11.92
CA THR A 88 9.20 -4.53 10.89
C THR A 88 8.95 -3.48 9.81
N ASN A 89 9.19 -3.80 8.56
CA ASN A 89 8.95 -2.96 7.40
C ASN A 89 7.97 -3.62 6.43
N SER A 90 7.07 -2.82 5.87
CA SER A 90 6.18 -3.16 4.76
C SER A 90 5.70 -1.86 4.12
N GLY A 91 4.94 -1.94 3.03
CA GLY A 91 4.39 -0.78 2.35
C GLY A 91 3.17 -1.14 1.52
N ILE A 92 2.42 -0.12 1.11
CA ILE A 92 1.33 -0.22 0.15
C ILE A 92 1.79 0.50 -1.12
N PHE A 93 1.95 -0.25 -2.21
CA PHE A 93 2.32 0.30 -3.51
C PHE A 93 1.09 0.83 -4.25
N LEU A 94 1.21 2.03 -4.79
CA LEU A 94 0.16 2.76 -5.47
C LEU A 94 0.59 3.07 -6.89
N HIS A 95 -0.32 2.86 -7.86
CA HIS A 95 -0.10 3.16 -9.27
C HIS A 95 1.14 2.47 -9.86
N ILE A 96 1.33 1.17 -9.57
CA ILE A 96 2.40 0.37 -10.16
C ILE A 96 2.22 0.35 -11.68
N GLN A 97 3.25 0.77 -12.44
CA GLN A 97 3.26 0.79 -13.89
C GLN A 97 3.90 -0.47 -14.48
N ARG A 98 4.91 -0.98 -13.83
CA ARG A 98 5.70 -2.10 -14.30
C ARG A 98 6.20 -2.92 -13.12
N ASP A 99 6.07 -4.23 -13.23
CA ASP A 99 6.62 -5.17 -12.26
C ASP A 99 8.15 -5.11 -12.24
N GLY A 100 8.69 -5.40 -11.10
CA GLY A 100 10.10 -5.45 -10.80
C GLY A 100 10.25 -5.49 -9.29
N ILE A 101 11.41 -5.85 -8.79
CA ILE A 101 11.61 -5.91 -7.35
C ILE A 101 11.51 -4.53 -6.68
N TRP A 102 11.86 -3.51 -7.42
CA TRP A 102 11.57 -2.11 -7.12
C TRP A 102 10.66 -1.56 -8.23
N PRO A 103 9.33 -1.73 -8.11
CA PRO A 103 8.41 -1.31 -9.16
C PRO A 103 8.40 0.21 -9.32
N ASN A 104 8.06 0.67 -10.52
CA ASN A 104 7.78 2.10 -10.74
C ASN A 104 6.40 2.42 -10.14
N CYS A 105 6.38 2.98 -8.94
CA CYS A 105 5.18 3.24 -8.16
C CYS A 105 5.42 4.31 -7.08
N TYR A 106 4.37 4.76 -6.42
CA TYR A 106 4.46 5.42 -5.11
C TYR A 106 4.25 4.37 -4.01
N GLU A 107 4.91 4.54 -2.88
CA GLU A 107 4.71 3.68 -1.73
C GLU A 107 4.21 4.49 -0.54
N CYS A 108 3.09 4.05 0.03
CA CYS A 108 2.72 4.44 1.39
C CYS A 108 3.45 3.52 2.36
N GLN A 109 4.46 4.06 3.01
CA GLN A 109 5.32 3.32 3.94
C GLN A 109 4.52 2.81 5.14
N LEU A 110 4.77 1.57 5.55
CA LEU A 110 4.24 0.96 6.76
C LEU A 110 5.33 0.58 7.77
N TRP A 111 6.59 0.92 7.51
CA TRP A 111 7.66 0.69 8.48
C TRP A 111 7.29 1.34 9.82
N ASN A 112 7.44 0.57 10.90
CA ASN A 112 7.03 1.00 12.24
C ASN A 112 7.63 2.36 12.62
N GLY A 113 6.77 3.27 13.05
CA GLY A 113 7.10 4.67 13.33
C GLY A 113 7.18 5.55 12.07
N LYS A 114 7.06 4.97 10.87
CA LYS A 114 7.15 5.65 9.57
C LYS A 114 5.88 5.51 8.72
N ALA A 115 4.86 4.84 9.23
CA ALA A 115 3.61 4.67 8.48
C ALA A 115 3.02 6.03 8.07
N GLY A 116 2.76 6.15 6.75
CA GLY A 116 2.30 7.38 6.12
C GLY A 116 3.39 8.25 5.51
N ASP A 117 4.69 7.93 5.65
CA ASP A 117 5.71 8.50 4.75
C ASP A 117 5.38 8.07 3.31
N LEU A 118 5.64 8.92 2.31
CA LEU A 118 5.44 8.60 0.90
C LEU A 118 6.78 8.49 0.17
N ILE A 119 6.96 7.41 -0.57
CA ILE A 119 8.21 7.10 -1.27
C ILE A 119 7.99 7.12 -2.77
N HIS A 120 8.91 7.75 -3.49
CA HIS A 120 9.00 7.72 -4.96
C HIS A 120 9.89 6.54 -5.36
N SER A 121 9.32 5.53 -6.02
CA SER A 121 10.05 4.36 -6.45
C SER A 121 10.31 4.38 -7.95
N SER A 122 11.55 4.05 -8.34
CA SER A 122 11.96 3.74 -9.72
C SER A 122 11.52 4.78 -10.77
N GLY A 123 11.77 6.07 -10.48
CA GLY A 123 11.57 7.16 -11.44
C GLY A 123 10.14 7.72 -11.47
N THR A 124 9.33 7.47 -10.45
CA THR A 124 8.10 8.26 -10.27
C THR A 124 8.44 9.69 -9.83
N GLU A 125 7.57 10.62 -10.20
CA GLU A 125 7.74 12.04 -9.88
C GLU A 125 6.47 12.62 -9.27
N SER A 126 6.66 13.68 -8.48
CA SER A 126 5.61 14.54 -7.95
C SER A 126 6.01 16.01 -8.01
N ALA A 127 5.12 16.93 -7.70
CA ALA A 127 5.45 18.34 -7.59
C ALA A 127 6.47 18.58 -6.47
N GLU A 128 6.36 17.85 -5.37
CA GLU A 128 7.24 17.93 -4.20
C GLU A 128 8.66 17.47 -4.56
N LEU A 129 8.82 16.32 -5.25
CA LEU A 129 10.13 15.82 -5.68
C LEU A 129 10.77 16.73 -6.76
N ARG A 130 9.96 17.30 -7.65
CA ARG A 130 10.48 18.27 -8.64
C ARG A 130 10.93 19.60 -8.01
N ALA A 131 10.29 20.00 -6.92
CA ALA A 131 10.68 21.19 -6.16
C ALA A 131 11.96 20.96 -5.35
N ASP A 132 12.13 19.75 -4.79
CA ASP A 132 13.32 19.33 -4.05
C ASP A 132 13.65 17.88 -4.38
N SER A 133 14.67 17.67 -5.20
CA SER A 133 15.10 16.35 -5.67
C SER A 133 15.64 15.42 -4.56
N THR A 134 15.82 15.92 -3.35
CA THR A 134 16.21 15.11 -2.19
C THR A 134 15.02 14.40 -1.55
N LEU A 135 13.78 14.81 -1.85
CA LEU A 135 12.54 14.26 -1.30
C LEU A 135 12.09 12.96 -1.98
N ILE A 136 13.01 12.03 -2.22
CA ILE A 136 12.68 10.66 -2.64
C ILE A 136 11.74 10.03 -1.61
N ILE A 137 11.97 10.29 -0.34
CA ILE A 137 11.06 9.97 0.75
C ILE A 137 10.48 11.28 1.27
N LEU A 138 9.18 11.47 1.14
CA LEU A 138 8.46 12.58 1.75
C LEU A 138 8.02 12.16 3.15
N PRO A 139 8.62 12.70 4.21
CA PRO A 139 8.24 12.35 5.58
C PRO A 139 6.79 12.76 5.87
N LYS A 140 6.13 12.00 6.73
CA LYS A 140 4.78 12.35 7.20
C LYS A 140 4.76 13.70 7.89
N LEU A 141 3.62 14.38 7.78
CA LEU A 141 3.41 15.75 8.28
C LEU A 141 3.24 15.82 9.79
N GLU A 142 2.75 14.73 10.40
CA GLU A 142 2.36 14.66 11.80
C GLU A 142 3.08 13.48 12.50
N PRO A 143 3.21 13.51 13.83
CA PRO A 143 3.72 12.37 14.59
C PRO A 143 2.93 11.09 14.27
N SER A 144 3.61 9.95 14.34
CA SER A 144 2.99 8.64 14.07
C SER A 144 1.77 8.42 14.97
N THR A 145 0.72 7.89 14.36
CA THR A 145 -0.52 7.48 15.04
C THR A 145 -0.64 5.96 15.09
N GLU A 146 0.45 5.25 14.81
CA GLU A 146 0.47 3.79 14.84
C GLU A 146 0.16 3.27 16.24
N LYS A 147 -0.61 2.20 16.25
CA LYS A 147 -0.96 1.47 17.47
C LYS A 147 0.16 0.50 17.85
N PRO A 148 0.20 0.05 19.10
CA PRO A 148 1.15 -0.95 19.57
C PRO A 148 1.13 -2.24 18.74
N VAL A 149 2.24 -2.99 18.78
CA VAL A 149 2.33 -4.35 18.24
C VAL A 149 1.16 -5.20 18.74
N GLY A 150 0.57 -5.97 17.84
CA GLY A 150 -0.63 -6.79 18.11
C GLY A 150 -1.95 -6.10 17.75
N GLU A 151 -1.99 -4.78 17.67
CA GLU A 151 -3.19 -4.03 17.36
C GLU A 151 -3.32 -3.71 15.86
N TRP A 152 -4.56 -3.70 15.36
CA TRP A 152 -4.87 -3.33 13.99
C TRP A 152 -4.77 -1.82 13.76
N ASN A 153 -4.00 -1.44 12.76
CA ASN A 153 -3.93 -0.09 12.22
C ASN A 153 -4.76 0.00 10.95
N THR A 154 -5.16 1.22 10.59
CA THR A 154 -5.89 1.51 9.35
C THR A 154 -5.16 2.55 8.51
N ALA A 155 -5.08 2.34 7.20
CA ALA A 155 -4.69 3.34 6.23
C ALA A 155 -5.89 3.65 5.32
N GLU A 156 -6.26 4.92 5.23
CA GLU A 156 -7.14 5.42 4.18
C GLU A 156 -6.29 6.22 3.20
N ILE A 157 -6.25 5.76 1.95
CA ILE A 157 -5.47 6.39 0.88
C ILE A 157 -6.45 6.86 -0.21
N VAL A 158 -6.44 8.14 -0.49
CA VAL A 158 -7.24 8.73 -1.56
C VAL A 158 -6.33 9.12 -2.71
N CYS A 159 -6.49 8.44 -3.84
CA CYS A 159 -5.89 8.80 -5.12
C CYS A 159 -6.95 9.50 -5.97
N SER A 160 -6.69 10.72 -6.39
CA SER A 160 -7.64 11.50 -7.20
C SER A 160 -6.87 12.40 -8.17
N ASP A 161 -7.12 12.21 -9.46
CA ASP A 161 -6.38 12.84 -10.56
C ASP A 161 -4.87 12.71 -10.37
N SER A 162 -4.20 13.77 -9.97
CA SER A 162 -2.74 13.84 -9.79
C SER A 162 -2.34 13.97 -8.32
N THR A 163 -3.17 13.48 -7.39
CA THR A 163 -2.90 13.59 -5.95
C THR A 163 -3.03 12.25 -5.23
N ILE A 164 -2.21 12.03 -4.22
CA ILE A 164 -2.34 10.99 -3.21
C ILE A 164 -2.44 11.65 -1.84
N THR A 165 -3.45 11.28 -1.05
CA THR A 165 -3.61 11.72 0.33
C THR A 165 -3.69 10.50 1.24
N VAL A 166 -2.92 10.49 2.32
CA VAL A 166 -2.80 9.34 3.24
C VAL A 166 -3.25 9.73 4.63
N HIS A 167 -4.17 8.95 5.19
CA HIS A 167 -4.53 9.00 6.60
C HIS A 167 -4.16 7.67 7.26
N VAL A 168 -3.56 7.72 8.44
CA VAL A 168 -3.29 6.56 9.29
C VAL A 168 -4.06 6.72 10.58
N ASN A 169 -4.86 5.72 10.92
CA ASN A 169 -5.74 5.72 12.09
C ASN A 169 -6.61 7.00 12.18
N GLY A 170 -7.11 7.45 11.02
CA GLY A 170 -7.99 8.61 10.87
C GLY A 170 -7.28 9.97 10.88
N ARG A 171 -5.95 10.03 11.05
CA ARG A 171 -5.18 11.27 11.03
C ARG A 171 -4.45 11.44 9.70
N LEU A 172 -4.55 12.62 9.08
CA LEU A 172 -3.77 12.97 7.90
C LEU A 172 -2.28 12.82 8.21
N GLN A 173 -1.59 12.03 7.41
CA GLN A 173 -0.15 11.82 7.55
C GLN A 173 0.62 12.45 6.39
N ASN A 174 0.07 12.38 5.15
CA ASN A 174 0.83 12.90 4.02
C ASN A 174 -0.05 13.23 2.81
N ARG A 175 0.55 13.97 1.86
CA ARG A 175 -0.04 14.28 0.57
C ARG A 175 1.03 14.48 -0.49
N LEU A 176 0.85 13.87 -1.67
CA LEU A 176 1.59 14.16 -2.89
C LEU A 176 0.69 14.83 -3.91
N THR A 177 1.27 15.70 -4.72
CA THR A 177 0.58 16.42 -5.81
C THR A 177 1.38 16.36 -7.11
N GLY A 178 0.71 16.57 -8.24
CA GLY A 178 1.39 16.60 -9.55
C GLY A 178 2.07 15.30 -9.92
N LEU A 179 1.43 14.17 -9.63
CA LEU A 179 1.96 12.82 -9.86
C LEU A 179 2.25 12.57 -11.34
N SER A 180 3.37 11.89 -11.64
CA SER A 180 3.65 11.34 -12.98
C SER A 180 2.75 10.16 -13.35
N ASN A 181 2.46 9.29 -12.37
CA ASN A 181 1.60 8.13 -12.54
C ASN A 181 0.24 8.42 -11.88
N ARG A 182 -0.83 8.41 -12.66
CA ARG A 182 -2.19 8.73 -12.17
C ARG A 182 -3.10 7.51 -12.09
N GLN A 183 -2.61 6.35 -12.54
CA GLN A 183 -3.28 5.06 -12.51
C GLN A 183 -2.25 3.96 -12.47
N GLY A 184 -2.64 2.77 -12.07
CA GLY A 184 -1.78 1.60 -12.05
C GLY A 184 -2.31 0.54 -11.10
N PHE A 185 -1.52 -0.52 -10.91
CA PHE A 185 -1.91 -1.57 -9.98
C PHE A 185 -1.66 -1.13 -8.53
N ILE A 186 -2.39 -1.78 -7.59
CA ILE A 186 -2.22 -1.59 -6.14
C ILE A 186 -1.52 -2.84 -5.60
N GLY A 187 -0.49 -2.67 -4.82
CA GLY A 187 0.27 -3.78 -4.25
C GLY A 187 0.56 -3.62 -2.76
#